data_d9b314626816a73e673eda4480ba5552
#
_entry.id   d9b314626816a73e673eda4480ba5552
#
_cell.length_a   1.000
_cell.length_b   1.000
_cell.length_c   1.000
_cell.angle_alpha   90.00
_cell.angle_beta   90.00
_cell.angle_gamma   90.00
#
_symmetry.space_group_name_H-M   'P 1'
#
loop_
_entity.id
_entity.type
_entity.pdbx_description
1 polymer ?
#
loop_
_entity_poly.entity_id
_entity_poly.type
_entity_poly.pdbx_seq_one_letter_code
_entity_poly.pdbx_strand_id
1 'polypeptide(L)'
;MEMRRSIFLTVALTVAFLVGGLLSSCATDSGSKDGEFHVTSEVVSREASKDMLVFAPDAEGPWPVVVAFHGIGGTGQDMAEIATRLAREGSVVFVPTYETDITTQEGVDRAAVDAECGYRFARSIAAEYGGDLDQPVTFVGWSLGASAALAVGLTEEIDPAGEFVSCFDQVPRPDNIVAISGCHYEGGQLDLVDTEAWGNKEADIFLLAGEKDTNCPAWETEDAAAEMRSAGYEVDLLMLDGADHFAPVFHDLQDGESVVISNDPAGERTVEVILDAIAAR
;
A
#
# COMPACT_ATOMS: atom_id res chain seq x y z
N MET A 1 31.25 22.50 66.60
CA MET A 1 30.12 21.85 65.87
C MET A 1 30.32 22.14 64.38
N GLU A 2 31.17 21.33 63.77
CA GLU A 2 31.65 21.54 62.40
C GLU A 2 30.75 20.79 61.43
N MET A 3 30.26 21.49 60.45
CA MET A 3 29.37 20.99 59.41
C MET A 3 30.22 20.60 58.19
N ARG A 4 30.44 19.30 57.99
CA ARG A 4 31.17 18.79 56.81
C ARG A 4 30.26 18.89 55.59
N ARG A 5 30.70 19.65 54.57
CA ARG A 5 30.08 19.68 53.22
C ARG A 5 30.62 18.49 52.41
N SER A 6 29.75 17.57 52.06
CA SER A 6 29.99 16.51 51.05
C SER A 6 29.81 17.08 49.64
N ILE A 7 30.86 17.02 48.86
CA ILE A 7 30.85 17.35 47.43
C ILE A 7 30.50 16.05 46.70
N PHE A 8 29.32 15.99 46.06
CA PHE A 8 28.98 14.94 45.11
C PHE A 8 29.51 15.33 43.74
N LEU A 9 30.47 14.55 43.26
CA LEU A 9 31.03 14.66 41.91
C LEU A 9 30.14 13.80 40.98
N THR A 10 29.31 14.44 40.15
CA THR A 10 28.49 13.76 39.17
C THR A 10 29.33 13.51 37.94
N VAL A 11 29.72 12.27 37.69
CA VAL A 11 30.36 11.84 36.42
C VAL A 11 29.25 11.57 35.43
N ALA A 12 29.15 12.46 34.43
CA ALA A 12 28.28 12.23 33.28
C ALA A 12 28.98 11.23 32.35
N LEU A 13 28.45 10.02 32.27
CA LEU A 13 28.88 9.00 31.34
C LEU A 13 28.10 9.18 30.04
N THR A 14 28.73 9.78 29.04
CA THR A 14 28.17 9.89 27.69
C THR A 14 28.39 8.56 26.97
N VAL A 15 27.35 7.75 26.87
CA VAL A 15 27.36 6.53 26.04
C VAL A 15 26.94 6.93 24.64
N ALA A 16 27.92 7.01 23.73
CA ALA A 16 27.65 7.13 22.31
C ALA A 16 27.26 5.75 21.77
N PHE A 17 25.97 5.57 21.44
CA PHE A 17 25.52 4.42 20.67
C PHE A 17 25.86 4.67 19.19
N LEU A 18 26.91 4.02 18.72
CA LEU A 18 27.14 3.81 17.29
C LEU A 18 26.23 2.67 16.84
N VAL A 19 25.05 3.01 16.31
CA VAL A 19 24.23 2.07 15.58
C VAL A 19 24.85 1.96 14.18
N GLY A 20 25.71 0.96 14.02
CA GLY A 20 26.20 0.54 12.70
C GLY A 20 25.13 -0.27 12.01
N GLY A 21 24.26 0.37 11.22
CA GLY A 21 23.37 -0.31 10.30
C GLY A 21 24.21 -0.93 9.18
N LEU A 22 24.20 -2.25 9.08
CA LEU A 22 24.69 -2.98 7.91
C LEU A 22 23.67 -2.76 6.79
N LEU A 23 23.96 -1.80 5.92
CA LEU A 23 23.24 -1.63 4.66
C LEU A 23 23.57 -2.85 3.77
N SER A 24 22.65 -3.78 3.69
CA SER A 24 22.67 -4.83 2.66
C SER A 24 22.00 -4.25 1.41
N SER A 25 22.77 -3.58 0.59
CA SER A 25 22.36 -3.13 -0.74
C SER A 25 22.41 -4.35 -1.67
N CYS A 26 21.28 -4.96 -1.95
CA CYS A 26 21.13 -5.83 -3.09
C CYS A 26 20.80 -4.97 -4.32
N ALA A 27 21.82 -4.48 -5.01
CA ALA A 27 21.64 -3.91 -6.34
C ALA A 27 21.44 -5.06 -7.33
N THR A 28 20.22 -5.23 -7.81
CA THR A 28 19.95 -6.03 -9.01
C THR A 28 20.08 -5.11 -10.22
N ASP A 29 21.23 -5.17 -10.87
CA ASP A 29 21.50 -4.45 -12.11
C ASP A 29 20.77 -5.17 -13.28
N SER A 30 19.57 -4.70 -13.58
CA SER A 30 18.87 -5.00 -14.84
C SER A 30 18.83 -3.69 -15.64
N GLY A 31 19.51 -3.67 -16.80
CA GLY A 31 19.77 -2.49 -17.60
C GLY A 31 18.57 -1.56 -17.75
N SER A 32 18.72 -0.32 -17.28
CA SER A 32 17.71 0.72 -17.38
C SER A 32 17.49 1.11 -18.84
N LYS A 33 16.24 1.26 -19.23
CA LYS A 33 15.87 2.03 -20.45
C LYS A 33 16.22 3.51 -20.19
N ASP A 34 16.59 4.24 -21.22
CA ASP A 34 16.87 5.68 -21.11
C ASP A 34 15.64 6.39 -20.53
N GLY A 35 15.77 6.91 -19.31
CA GLY A 35 14.72 7.67 -18.62
C GLY A 35 14.24 7.06 -17.28
N GLU A 36 14.52 5.81 -16.98
CA GLU A 36 14.17 5.17 -15.71
C GLU A 36 15.16 5.56 -14.60
N PHE A 37 14.65 5.72 -13.36
CA PHE A 37 15.48 5.97 -12.18
C PHE A 37 16.07 4.68 -11.61
N HIS A 38 17.23 4.77 -11.00
CA HIS A 38 17.68 3.75 -10.06
C HIS A 38 16.76 3.77 -8.83
N VAL A 39 16.49 2.60 -8.26
CA VAL A 39 15.58 2.45 -7.12
C VAL A 39 16.35 2.05 -5.88
N THR A 40 16.10 2.75 -4.79
CA THR A 40 16.47 2.33 -3.44
C THR A 40 15.28 1.65 -2.79
N SER A 41 15.54 0.62 -1.99
CA SER A 41 14.50 -0.01 -1.17
C SER A 41 15.00 -0.25 0.24
N GLU A 42 14.14 -0.02 1.22
CA GLU A 42 14.44 -0.28 2.62
C GLU A 42 13.21 -0.75 3.40
N VAL A 43 13.47 -1.34 4.55
CA VAL A 43 12.45 -1.74 5.52
C VAL A 43 12.45 -0.74 6.66
N VAL A 44 11.31 -0.09 6.87
CA VAL A 44 11.10 0.83 7.98
C VAL A 44 10.18 0.18 9.01
N SER A 45 10.64 0.07 10.25
CA SER A 45 9.81 -0.49 11.31
C SER A 45 8.78 0.52 11.78
N ARG A 46 7.54 0.08 11.77
CA ARG A 46 6.39 0.75 12.37
C ARG A 46 6.15 0.19 13.77
N GLU A 47 5.39 0.88 14.62
CA GLU A 47 5.03 0.37 15.94
C GLU A 47 4.39 -1.03 15.89
N ALA A 48 4.51 -1.80 16.97
CA ALA A 48 3.98 -3.14 17.12
C ALA A 48 4.54 -4.20 16.15
N SER A 49 5.82 -4.11 15.79
CA SER A 49 6.51 -5.09 14.93
C SER A 49 5.96 -5.22 13.49
N LYS A 50 5.25 -4.21 13.00
CA LYS A 50 4.82 -4.15 11.61
C LYS A 50 5.81 -3.34 10.81
N ASP A 51 6.24 -3.91 9.71
CA ASP A 51 7.21 -3.29 8.83
C ASP A 51 6.51 -2.61 7.67
N MET A 52 7.20 -1.64 7.08
CA MET A 52 6.82 -0.99 5.84
C MET A 52 8.00 -1.11 4.88
N LEU A 53 7.77 -1.62 3.69
CA LEU A 53 8.73 -1.51 2.61
C LEU A 53 8.57 -0.14 1.96
N VAL A 54 9.69 0.50 1.65
CA VAL A 54 9.72 1.77 0.92
C VAL A 54 10.57 1.58 -0.33
N PHE A 55 10.04 1.99 -1.47
CA PHE A 55 10.75 2.02 -2.75
C PHE A 55 10.75 3.46 -3.24
N ALA A 56 11.93 4.00 -3.53
CA ALA A 56 12.07 5.37 -3.98
C ALA A 56 13.10 5.51 -5.10
N PRO A 57 12.95 6.49 -6.00
CA PRO A 57 14.01 6.84 -6.93
C PRO A 57 15.28 7.26 -6.17
N ASP A 58 16.46 6.82 -6.67
CA ASP A 58 17.76 7.30 -6.17
C ASP A 58 18.07 8.68 -6.78
N ALA A 59 17.18 9.64 -6.52
CA ALA A 59 17.25 11.01 -7.00
C ALA A 59 16.42 11.93 -6.09
N GLU A 60 16.65 13.24 -6.18
CA GLU A 60 15.86 14.22 -5.44
C GLU A 60 14.47 14.37 -6.09
N GLY A 61 13.40 14.34 -5.24
CA GLY A 61 12.03 14.61 -5.65
C GLY A 61 11.82 16.07 -6.10
N PRO A 62 10.58 16.52 -6.21
CA PRO A 62 9.37 15.96 -5.60
C PRO A 62 8.73 14.79 -6.38
N TRP A 63 8.35 13.74 -5.67
CA TRP A 63 7.74 12.54 -6.26
C TRP A 63 6.29 12.35 -5.80
N PRO A 64 5.37 11.92 -6.68
CA PRO A 64 4.05 11.47 -6.27
C PRO A 64 4.15 10.28 -5.31
N VAL A 65 3.20 10.21 -4.38
CA VAL A 65 3.16 9.20 -3.32
C VAL A 65 2.17 8.11 -3.67
N VAL A 66 2.63 6.87 -3.61
CA VAL A 66 1.80 5.67 -3.77
C VAL A 66 1.82 4.86 -2.47
N VAL A 67 0.67 4.35 -2.04
CA VAL A 67 0.58 3.39 -0.94
C VAL A 67 -0.03 2.10 -1.48
N ALA A 68 0.73 1.00 -1.37
CA ALA A 68 0.34 -0.28 -1.97
C ALA A 68 0.02 -1.33 -0.90
N PHE A 69 -1.14 -1.99 -1.02
CA PHE A 69 -1.65 -2.98 -0.07
C PHE A 69 -1.60 -4.39 -0.68
N HIS A 70 -0.97 -5.32 0.03
CA HIS A 70 -0.82 -6.72 -0.39
C HIS A 70 -2.07 -7.57 -0.15
N GLY A 71 -2.10 -8.79 -0.71
CA GLY A 71 -3.18 -9.74 -0.54
C GLY A 71 -3.20 -10.44 0.83
N ILE A 72 -4.22 -11.29 1.02
CA ILE A 72 -4.41 -12.09 2.25
C ILE A 72 -3.22 -13.02 2.50
N GLY A 73 -2.75 -13.07 3.75
CA GLY A 73 -1.62 -13.91 4.15
C GLY A 73 -0.26 -13.48 3.57
N GLY A 74 -0.26 -12.39 2.79
CA GLY A 74 0.92 -11.84 2.14
C GLY A 74 1.73 -10.90 3.02
N THR A 75 2.71 -10.30 2.37
CA THR A 75 3.58 -9.26 2.95
C THR A 75 3.84 -8.18 1.91
N GLY A 76 4.51 -7.10 2.29
CA GLY A 76 4.92 -6.06 1.35
C GLY A 76 5.75 -6.57 0.16
N GLN A 77 6.37 -7.74 0.26
CA GLN A 77 7.15 -8.34 -0.83
C GLN A 77 6.29 -8.74 -2.04
N ASP A 78 5.00 -9.04 -1.83
CA ASP A 78 4.11 -9.41 -2.92
C ASP A 78 3.81 -8.23 -3.86
N MET A 79 4.01 -7.01 -3.38
CA MET A 79 3.87 -5.78 -4.17
C MET A 79 5.22 -5.23 -4.67
N ALA A 80 6.34 -5.90 -4.38
CA ALA A 80 7.67 -5.36 -4.61
C ALA A 80 7.99 -5.11 -6.10
N GLU A 81 7.50 -5.97 -7.01
CA GLU A 81 7.73 -5.76 -8.45
C GLU A 81 6.98 -4.54 -8.96
N ILE A 82 5.69 -4.39 -8.62
CA ILE A 82 4.91 -3.17 -8.94
C ILE A 82 5.59 -1.95 -8.33
N ALA A 83 5.92 -1.99 -7.03
CA ALA A 83 6.54 -0.87 -6.33
C ALA A 83 7.87 -0.45 -6.96
N THR A 84 8.70 -1.43 -7.35
CA THR A 84 9.97 -1.17 -8.02
C THR A 84 9.77 -0.48 -9.37
N ARG A 85 8.77 -0.90 -10.15
CA ARG A 85 8.48 -0.29 -11.46
C ARG A 85 7.98 1.13 -11.32
N LEU A 86 7.04 1.37 -10.40
CA LEU A 86 6.55 2.72 -10.14
C LEU A 86 7.67 3.65 -9.64
N ALA A 87 8.58 3.13 -8.82
CA ALA A 87 9.72 3.91 -8.36
C ALA A 87 10.73 4.21 -9.50
N ARG A 88 10.91 3.31 -10.45
CA ARG A 88 11.69 3.59 -11.68
C ARG A 88 11.09 4.69 -12.54
N GLU A 89 9.76 4.81 -12.54
CA GLU A 89 9.02 5.83 -13.27
C GLU A 89 8.83 7.14 -12.45
N GLY A 90 9.49 7.25 -11.29
CA GLY A 90 9.52 8.49 -10.53
C GLY A 90 8.40 8.64 -9.50
N SER A 91 8.04 7.57 -8.81
CA SER A 91 7.12 7.62 -7.66
C SER A 91 7.80 7.14 -6.40
N VAL A 92 7.41 7.61 -5.22
CA VAL A 92 7.76 6.94 -3.98
C VAL A 92 6.62 6.02 -3.54
N VAL A 93 6.94 4.74 -3.30
CA VAL A 93 5.94 3.72 -3.01
C VAL A 93 6.16 3.16 -1.61
N PHE A 94 5.12 3.22 -0.80
CA PHE A 94 5.07 2.68 0.56
C PHE A 94 4.20 1.43 0.57
N VAL A 95 4.75 0.33 1.08
CA VAL A 95 4.03 -0.95 1.15
C VAL A 95 3.96 -1.41 2.60
N PRO A 96 2.90 -1.00 3.34
CA PRO A 96 2.74 -1.41 4.72
C PRO A 96 2.40 -2.89 4.84
N THR A 97 3.02 -3.59 5.79
CA THR A 97 2.49 -4.86 6.28
C THR A 97 1.34 -4.55 7.23
N TYR A 98 0.20 -5.18 7.04
CA TYR A 98 -1.01 -5.00 7.84
C TYR A 98 -1.67 -6.34 8.18
N GLU A 99 -2.62 -6.33 9.11
CA GLU A 99 -3.35 -7.53 9.52
C GLU A 99 -4.18 -8.09 8.38
N THR A 100 -4.13 -9.40 8.19
CA THR A 100 -4.86 -10.11 7.13
C THR A 100 -5.70 -11.29 7.62
N ASP A 101 -5.81 -11.49 8.94
CA ASP A 101 -6.74 -12.48 9.51
C ASP A 101 -8.15 -11.90 9.51
N ILE A 102 -8.90 -12.19 8.45
CA ILE A 102 -10.27 -11.73 8.21
C ILE A 102 -11.29 -12.84 8.47
N THR A 103 -10.95 -13.84 9.25
CA THR A 103 -11.87 -14.98 9.56
C THR A 103 -13.02 -14.59 10.47
N THR A 104 -12.96 -13.42 11.09
CA THR A 104 -14.00 -12.85 11.96
C THR A 104 -14.25 -11.39 11.61
N GLN A 105 -15.43 -10.83 11.97
CA GLN A 105 -15.69 -9.40 11.79
C GLN A 105 -14.64 -8.53 12.51
N GLU A 106 -14.25 -8.89 13.74
CA GLU A 106 -13.20 -8.19 14.47
C GLU A 106 -11.86 -8.20 13.69
N GLY A 107 -11.54 -9.31 13.01
CA GLY A 107 -10.36 -9.41 12.16
C GLY A 107 -10.44 -8.48 10.95
N VAL A 108 -11.62 -8.38 10.32
CA VAL A 108 -11.89 -7.44 9.21
C VAL A 108 -11.70 -5.99 9.67
N ASP A 109 -12.30 -5.62 10.79
CA ASP A 109 -12.21 -4.27 11.34
C ASP A 109 -10.75 -3.92 11.67
N ARG A 110 -10.00 -4.86 12.25
CA ARG A 110 -8.56 -4.69 12.52
C ARG A 110 -7.75 -4.54 11.24
N ALA A 111 -8.04 -5.30 10.20
CA ALA A 111 -7.34 -5.19 8.91
C ALA A 111 -7.51 -3.79 8.32
N ALA A 112 -8.72 -3.25 8.33
CA ALA A 112 -9.00 -1.90 7.85
C ALA A 112 -8.30 -0.82 8.66
N VAL A 113 -8.39 -0.89 9.99
CA VAL A 113 -7.70 0.06 10.91
C VAL A 113 -6.20 0.00 10.72
N ASP A 114 -5.64 -1.18 10.59
CA ASP A 114 -4.19 -1.35 10.46
C ASP A 114 -3.66 -0.90 9.10
N ALA A 115 -4.43 -1.12 8.03
CA ALA A 115 -4.14 -0.57 6.71
C ALA A 115 -4.17 0.98 6.74
N GLU A 116 -5.17 1.57 7.41
CA GLU A 116 -5.22 3.03 7.61
C GLU A 116 -4.03 3.54 8.42
N CYS A 117 -3.62 2.82 9.47
CA CYS A 117 -2.41 3.14 10.22
C CYS A 117 -1.16 3.09 9.35
N GLY A 118 -1.08 2.12 8.45
CA GLY A 118 -0.02 2.04 7.44
C GLY A 118 0.03 3.26 6.54
N TYR A 119 -1.12 3.67 6.02
CA TYR A 119 -1.24 4.89 5.22
C TYR A 119 -0.82 6.15 5.97
N ARG A 120 -1.32 6.37 7.17
CA ARG A 120 -0.98 7.54 7.98
C ARG A 120 0.51 7.59 8.30
N PHE A 121 1.11 6.44 8.59
CA PHE A 121 2.55 6.34 8.79
C PHE A 121 3.32 6.68 7.52
N ALA A 122 2.93 6.13 6.36
CA ALA A 122 3.53 6.45 5.07
C ALA A 122 3.55 7.97 4.81
N ARG A 123 2.42 8.65 5.03
CA ARG A 123 2.34 10.11 4.92
C ARG A 123 3.29 10.84 5.86
N SER A 124 3.46 10.33 7.10
CA SER A 124 4.31 10.99 8.09
C SER A 124 5.80 10.99 7.74
N ILE A 125 6.23 10.01 6.93
CA ILE A 125 7.63 9.85 6.51
C ILE A 125 7.86 10.16 5.03
N ALA A 126 6.83 10.47 4.26
CA ALA A 126 6.91 10.64 2.80
C ALA A 126 8.01 11.62 2.37
N ALA A 127 8.12 12.76 3.06
CA ALA A 127 9.12 13.78 2.75
C ALA A 127 10.58 13.30 2.95
N GLU A 128 10.81 12.29 3.79
CA GLU A 128 12.15 11.71 4.01
C GLU A 128 12.64 10.97 2.77
N TYR A 129 11.71 10.53 1.91
CA TYR A 129 11.95 9.81 0.66
C TYR A 129 11.72 10.66 -0.60
N GLY A 130 11.58 11.98 -0.42
CA GLY A 130 11.30 12.90 -1.53
C GLY A 130 9.85 12.89 -2.01
N GLY A 131 8.94 12.27 -1.26
CA GLY A 131 7.50 12.28 -1.55
C GLY A 131 6.88 13.66 -1.33
N ASP A 132 6.03 14.08 -2.26
CA ASP A 132 5.32 15.36 -2.23
C ASP A 132 3.82 15.11 -2.02
N LEU A 133 3.32 15.48 -0.85
CA LEU A 133 1.93 15.32 -0.45
C LEU A 133 1.01 16.45 -0.95
N ASP A 134 1.57 17.44 -1.65
CA ASP A 134 0.80 18.44 -2.39
C ASP A 134 0.40 17.92 -3.78
N GLN A 135 1.00 16.81 -4.23
CA GLN A 135 0.59 16.05 -5.40
C GLN A 135 -0.45 14.99 -5.03
N PRO A 136 -1.23 14.48 -6.01
CA PRO A 136 -2.20 13.41 -5.78
C PRO A 136 -1.55 12.17 -5.13
N VAL A 137 -2.23 11.63 -4.10
CA VAL A 137 -1.85 10.38 -3.47
C VAL A 137 -2.65 9.24 -4.07
N THR A 138 -1.97 8.19 -4.51
CA THR A 138 -2.60 7.03 -5.14
C THR A 138 -2.51 5.80 -4.24
N PHE A 139 -3.66 5.14 -4.04
CA PHE A 139 -3.70 3.81 -3.45
C PHE A 139 -3.68 2.74 -4.53
N VAL A 140 -2.91 1.69 -4.27
CA VAL A 140 -2.89 0.49 -5.10
C VAL A 140 -3.16 -0.70 -4.19
N GLY A 141 -4.06 -1.57 -4.54
CA GLY A 141 -4.33 -2.76 -3.74
C GLY A 141 -4.55 -3.98 -4.59
N TRP A 142 -4.08 -5.14 -4.12
CA TRP A 142 -4.26 -6.42 -4.79
C TRP A 142 -5.00 -7.40 -3.89
N SER A 143 -6.02 -8.12 -4.44
CA SER A 143 -6.78 -9.12 -3.70
C SER A 143 -7.44 -8.50 -2.45
N LEU A 144 -7.19 -9.00 -1.24
CA LEU A 144 -7.62 -8.34 0.01
C LEU A 144 -7.14 -6.88 0.07
N GLY A 145 -5.94 -6.58 -0.44
CA GLY A 145 -5.41 -5.23 -0.52
C GLY A 145 -6.25 -4.30 -1.39
N ALA A 146 -6.92 -4.82 -2.43
CA ALA A 146 -7.86 -4.05 -3.23
C ALA A 146 -9.05 -3.59 -2.38
N SER A 147 -9.61 -4.50 -1.58
CA SER A 147 -10.68 -4.18 -0.64
C SER A 147 -10.20 -3.21 0.45
N ALA A 148 -9.00 -3.39 0.97
CA ALA A 148 -8.41 -2.48 1.95
C ALA A 148 -8.20 -1.08 1.36
N ALA A 149 -7.71 -0.96 0.13
CA ALA A 149 -7.53 0.31 -0.57
C ALA A 149 -8.85 1.07 -0.75
N LEU A 150 -9.91 0.35 -1.15
CA LEU A 150 -11.26 0.92 -1.27
C LEU A 150 -11.82 1.34 0.09
N ALA A 151 -11.77 0.44 1.09
CA ALA A 151 -12.28 0.75 2.43
C ALA A 151 -11.58 1.96 3.04
N VAL A 152 -10.25 1.95 3.10
CA VAL A 152 -9.46 3.08 3.65
C VAL A 152 -9.60 4.33 2.81
N GLY A 153 -9.63 4.21 1.49
CA GLY A 153 -9.66 5.35 0.58
C GLY A 153 -11.01 6.04 0.51
N LEU A 154 -12.12 5.33 0.68
CA LEU A 154 -13.47 5.85 0.48
C LEU A 154 -14.22 6.16 1.79
N THR A 155 -13.91 5.48 2.89
CA THR A 155 -14.56 5.70 4.18
C THR A 155 -13.98 6.92 4.91
N GLU A 156 -14.82 7.83 5.39
CA GLU A 156 -14.36 9.03 6.08
C GLU A 156 -13.68 8.71 7.42
N GLU A 157 -14.23 7.77 8.18
CA GLU A 157 -13.71 7.36 9.50
C GLU A 157 -13.85 5.84 9.66
N ILE A 158 -12.73 5.12 9.74
CA ILE A 158 -12.70 3.65 9.78
C ILE A 158 -12.98 3.09 11.18
N ASP A 159 -12.62 3.82 12.25
CA ASP A 159 -12.85 3.42 13.65
C ASP A 159 -13.62 4.53 14.39
N PRO A 160 -14.91 4.77 14.05
CA PRO A 160 -15.67 5.85 14.65
C PRO A 160 -15.93 5.66 16.16
N ALA A 161 -15.88 4.40 16.64
CA ALA A 161 -16.05 4.09 18.05
C ALA A 161 -14.74 4.25 18.86
N GLY A 162 -13.57 4.34 18.18
CA GLY A 162 -12.26 4.38 18.83
C GLY A 162 -11.94 3.11 19.61
N GLU A 163 -12.47 1.97 19.13
CA GLU A 163 -12.30 0.67 19.80
C GLU A 163 -10.90 0.08 19.58
N PHE A 164 -10.27 0.49 18.50
CA PHE A 164 -8.92 0.09 18.15
C PHE A 164 -7.94 1.23 18.44
N VAL A 165 -6.67 0.90 18.63
CA VAL A 165 -5.64 1.92 18.95
C VAL A 165 -5.56 2.94 17.82
N SER A 166 -5.85 4.20 18.13
CA SER A 166 -5.69 5.29 17.17
C SER A 166 -4.22 5.44 16.79
N CYS A 167 -3.94 5.34 15.53
CA CYS A 167 -2.63 5.60 14.97
C CYS A 167 -2.65 6.96 14.29
N PHE A 168 -1.79 7.83 14.69
CA PHE A 168 -1.59 9.14 14.07
C PHE A 168 -2.86 10.01 13.93
N ASP A 169 -2.67 11.28 13.55
CA ASP A 169 -3.75 12.21 13.30
C ASP A 169 -4.53 11.85 12.02
N GLN A 170 -5.75 12.36 11.90
CA GLN A 170 -6.55 12.29 10.67
C GLN A 170 -5.78 12.92 9.51
N VAL A 171 -5.81 12.26 8.36
CA VAL A 171 -5.12 12.69 7.14
C VAL A 171 -6.09 12.76 5.97
N PRO A 172 -5.83 13.57 4.95
CA PRO A 172 -6.61 13.57 3.71
C PRO A 172 -6.68 12.18 3.09
N ARG A 173 -7.81 11.82 2.51
CA ARG A 173 -7.99 10.57 1.77
C ARG A 173 -7.20 10.61 0.45
N PRO A 174 -6.95 9.46 -0.19
CA PRO A 174 -6.26 9.43 -1.48
C PRO A 174 -7.10 10.08 -2.57
N ASP A 175 -6.43 10.55 -3.60
CA ASP A 175 -7.06 11.10 -4.80
C ASP A 175 -7.43 10.02 -5.81
N ASN A 176 -6.61 8.96 -5.89
CA ASN A 176 -6.82 7.85 -6.82
C ASN A 176 -6.76 6.52 -6.08
N ILE A 177 -7.56 5.56 -6.53
CA ILE A 177 -7.58 4.19 -5.99
C ILE A 177 -7.54 3.21 -7.15
N VAL A 178 -6.51 2.38 -7.22
CA VAL A 178 -6.36 1.29 -8.18
C VAL A 178 -6.54 -0.03 -7.45
N ALA A 179 -7.68 -0.68 -7.63
CA ALA A 179 -8.03 -1.94 -6.98
C ALA A 179 -7.90 -3.10 -7.99
N ILE A 180 -7.02 -4.05 -7.70
CA ILE A 180 -6.59 -5.11 -8.60
C ILE A 180 -7.07 -6.44 -8.07
N SER A 181 -7.84 -7.19 -8.86
CA SER A 181 -8.31 -8.55 -8.54
C SER A 181 -8.93 -8.65 -7.14
N GLY A 182 -9.79 -7.69 -6.78
CA GLY A 182 -10.42 -7.65 -5.46
C GLY A 182 -11.57 -8.65 -5.34
N CYS A 183 -11.63 -9.36 -4.20
CA CYS A 183 -12.80 -10.17 -3.84
C CYS A 183 -13.83 -9.26 -3.14
N HIS A 184 -14.84 -8.83 -3.86
CA HIS A 184 -15.79 -7.83 -3.35
C HIS A 184 -17.01 -8.43 -2.66
N TYR A 185 -17.38 -9.68 -2.98
CA TYR A 185 -18.65 -10.29 -2.57
C TYR A 185 -18.55 -11.67 -1.91
N GLU A 186 -17.44 -12.41 -2.01
CA GLU A 186 -17.41 -13.79 -1.57
C GLU A 186 -17.51 -13.97 -0.06
N GLY A 187 -18.58 -14.69 0.33
CA GLY A 187 -18.70 -15.32 1.63
C GLY A 187 -19.20 -14.45 2.78
N GLY A 188 -19.69 -13.25 2.50
CA GLY A 188 -20.18 -12.36 3.57
C GLY A 188 -19.11 -11.99 4.59
N GLN A 189 -17.85 -12.12 4.22
CA GLN A 189 -16.71 -11.89 5.11
C GLN A 189 -16.14 -10.47 5.01
N LEU A 190 -16.48 -9.77 3.94
CA LEU A 190 -15.99 -8.41 3.75
C LEU A 190 -17.12 -7.52 3.20
N ASP A 191 -18.02 -7.07 4.05
CA ASP A 191 -18.70 -5.79 3.82
C ASP A 191 -17.70 -4.63 3.89
N LEU A 192 -16.51 -4.81 3.28
CA LEU A 192 -15.55 -3.72 3.07
C LEU A 192 -16.05 -2.77 1.98
N VAL A 193 -17.09 -3.17 1.28
CA VAL A 193 -17.76 -2.41 0.24
C VAL A 193 -19.11 -1.91 0.76
N ASP A 194 -19.18 -1.44 2.00
CA ASP A 194 -20.36 -0.72 2.48
C ASP A 194 -20.39 0.68 1.84
N THR A 195 -21.05 0.77 0.69
CA THR A 195 -21.19 2.03 -0.05
C THR A 195 -21.93 3.11 0.74
N GLU A 196 -22.67 2.76 1.78
CA GLU A 196 -23.38 3.72 2.66
C GLU A 196 -22.38 4.45 3.59
N ALA A 197 -21.25 3.81 3.93
CA ALA A 197 -20.19 4.41 4.75
C ALA A 197 -19.20 5.25 3.96
N TRP A 198 -19.25 5.23 2.62
CA TRP A 198 -18.29 5.93 1.77
C TRP A 198 -18.59 7.42 1.63
N GLY A 199 -17.63 8.25 2.01
CA GLY A 199 -17.73 9.72 1.96
C GLY A 199 -16.86 10.36 0.89
N ASN A 200 -15.69 9.78 0.56
CA ASN A 200 -14.76 10.34 -0.41
C ASN A 200 -15.27 10.18 -1.86
N LYS A 201 -16.13 11.08 -2.30
CA LYS A 201 -16.71 11.09 -3.66
C LYS A 201 -15.80 11.70 -4.73
N GLU A 202 -14.68 12.27 -4.32
CA GLU A 202 -13.75 12.94 -5.25
C GLU A 202 -12.63 12.01 -5.74
N ALA A 203 -12.51 10.79 -5.16
CA ALA A 203 -11.53 9.81 -5.59
C ALA A 203 -11.86 9.24 -6.98
N ASP A 204 -10.87 9.19 -7.87
CA ASP A 204 -10.95 8.45 -9.12
C ASP A 204 -10.64 6.97 -8.85
N ILE A 205 -11.54 6.08 -9.30
CA ILE A 205 -11.46 4.65 -8.99
C ILE A 205 -11.17 3.86 -10.27
N PHE A 206 -10.13 3.04 -10.22
CA PHE A 206 -9.74 2.13 -11.28
C PHE A 206 -9.84 0.69 -10.77
N LEU A 207 -10.74 -0.09 -11.34
CA LEU A 207 -10.92 -1.51 -11.00
C LEU A 207 -10.33 -2.37 -12.11
N LEU A 208 -9.43 -3.28 -11.73
CA LEU A 208 -8.78 -4.22 -12.64
C LEU A 208 -9.09 -5.64 -12.22
N ALA A 209 -9.45 -6.51 -13.17
CA ALA A 209 -9.64 -7.93 -12.91
C ALA A 209 -9.10 -8.79 -14.05
N GLY A 210 -8.50 -9.93 -13.71
CA GLY A 210 -8.13 -10.93 -14.69
C GLY A 210 -9.37 -11.70 -15.19
N GLU A 211 -9.53 -11.85 -16.50
CA GLU A 211 -10.66 -12.61 -17.07
C GLU A 211 -10.73 -14.08 -16.62
N LYS A 212 -9.56 -14.66 -16.26
CA LYS A 212 -9.45 -16.03 -15.77
C LYS A 212 -9.23 -16.13 -14.27
N ASP A 213 -9.44 -15.04 -13.54
CA ASP A 213 -9.37 -15.04 -12.09
C ASP A 213 -10.44 -15.98 -11.52
N THR A 214 -9.98 -17.02 -10.82
CA THR A 214 -10.84 -18.00 -10.14
C THR A 214 -10.85 -17.82 -8.63
N ASN A 215 -10.00 -16.96 -8.09
CA ASN A 215 -9.95 -16.63 -6.68
C ASN A 215 -10.96 -15.53 -6.35
N CYS A 216 -10.91 -14.44 -7.13
CA CYS A 216 -11.87 -13.34 -7.08
C CYS A 216 -12.45 -13.18 -8.49
N PRO A 217 -13.53 -13.90 -8.82
CA PRO A 217 -14.06 -13.96 -10.18
C PRO A 217 -14.33 -12.57 -10.76
N ALA A 218 -14.00 -12.38 -12.02
CA ALA A 218 -14.11 -11.09 -12.70
C ALA A 218 -15.48 -10.42 -12.59
N TRP A 219 -16.58 -11.22 -12.55
CA TRP A 219 -17.93 -10.71 -12.39
C TRP A 219 -18.13 -9.96 -11.05
N GLU A 220 -17.39 -10.29 -9.98
CA GLU A 220 -17.46 -9.55 -8.72
C GLU A 220 -16.96 -8.11 -8.89
N THR A 221 -15.87 -7.92 -9.66
CA THR A 221 -15.35 -6.60 -9.98
C THR A 221 -16.30 -5.82 -10.90
N GLU A 222 -16.98 -6.50 -11.86
CA GLU A 222 -18.00 -5.89 -12.71
C GLU A 222 -19.20 -5.40 -11.89
N ASP A 223 -19.70 -6.23 -10.97
CA ASP A 223 -20.82 -5.88 -10.09
C ASP A 223 -20.42 -4.74 -9.13
N ALA A 224 -19.22 -4.79 -8.55
CA ALA A 224 -18.69 -3.70 -7.72
C ALA A 224 -18.62 -2.39 -8.49
N ALA A 225 -18.11 -2.39 -9.73
CA ALA A 225 -18.09 -1.21 -10.57
C ALA A 225 -19.48 -0.64 -10.83
N ALA A 226 -20.45 -1.50 -11.08
CA ALA A 226 -21.85 -1.10 -11.31
C ALA A 226 -22.46 -0.46 -10.05
N GLU A 227 -22.23 -1.04 -8.89
CA GLU A 227 -22.71 -0.54 -7.62
C GLU A 227 -22.07 0.82 -7.27
N MET A 228 -20.75 0.93 -7.37
CA MET A 228 -20.02 2.19 -7.15
C MET A 228 -20.52 3.32 -8.07
N ARG A 229 -20.71 3.03 -9.36
CA ARG A 229 -21.28 3.99 -10.31
C ARG A 229 -22.70 4.40 -9.93
N SER A 230 -23.52 3.46 -9.45
CA SER A 230 -24.87 3.77 -8.98
C SER A 230 -24.88 4.64 -7.72
N ALA A 231 -23.85 4.52 -6.89
CA ALA A 231 -23.59 5.36 -5.72
C ALA A 231 -22.97 6.72 -6.07
N GLY A 232 -22.69 6.98 -7.35
CA GLY A 232 -22.21 8.27 -7.86
C GLY A 232 -20.70 8.43 -7.90
N TYR A 233 -19.94 7.35 -7.89
CA TYR A 233 -18.49 7.37 -8.10
C TYR A 233 -18.14 7.33 -9.59
N GLU A 234 -17.06 7.99 -9.97
CA GLU A 234 -16.41 7.76 -11.25
C GLU A 234 -15.53 6.51 -11.15
N VAL A 235 -15.81 5.52 -11.99
CA VAL A 235 -15.12 4.23 -11.93
C VAL A 235 -14.72 3.80 -13.34
N ASP A 236 -13.43 3.61 -13.55
CA ASP A 236 -12.89 2.94 -14.72
C ASP A 236 -12.72 1.44 -14.42
N LEU A 237 -13.21 0.59 -15.34
CA LEU A 237 -13.11 -0.86 -15.23
C LEU A 237 -12.30 -1.40 -16.40
N LEU A 238 -11.26 -2.15 -16.10
CA LEU A 238 -10.42 -2.83 -17.07
C LEU A 238 -10.37 -4.34 -16.79
N MET A 239 -10.79 -5.11 -17.81
CA MET A 239 -10.60 -6.56 -17.83
C MET A 239 -9.26 -6.89 -18.49
N LEU A 240 -8.41 -7.64 -17.79
CA LEU A 240 -7.09 -8.05 -18.26
C LEU A 240 -7.22 -9.41 -18.98
N ASP A 241 -7.07 -9.36 -20.32
CA ASP A 241 -7.28 -10.53 -21.20
C ASP A 241 -6.37 -11.69 -20.82
N GLY A 242 -7.00 -12.83 -20.55
CA GLY A 242 -6.32 -14.08 -20.23
C GLY A 242 -5.58 -14.14 -18.89
N ALA A 243 -5.59 -13.07 -18.09
CA ALA A 243 -4.94 -13.00 -16.78
C ALA A 243 -5.72 -13.78 -15.72
N ASP A 244 -4.99 -14.42 -14.81
CA ASP A 244 -5.52 -14.99 -13.57
C ASP A 244 -5.40 -13.99 -12.39
N HIS A 245 -5.55 -14.49 -11.16
CA HIS A 245 -5.49 -13.68 -9.94
C HIS A 245 -4.13 -13.02 -9.68
N PHE A 246 -3.06 -13.65 -10.12
CA PHE A 246 -1.69 -13.30 -9.75
C PHE A 246 -0.94 -12.52 -10.84
N ALA A 247 -1.26 -12.77 -12.10
CA ALA A 247 -0.61 -12.15 -13.26
C ALA A 247 -0.60 -10.60 -13.19
N PRO A 248 -1.68 -9.92 -12.74
CA PRO A 248 -1.69 -8.46 -12.65
C PRO A 248 -0.65 -7.86 -11.70
N VAL A 249 -0.09 -8.65 -10.79
CA VAL A 249 0.96 -8.24 -9.85
C VAL A 249 2.30 -8.93 -10.10
N PHE A 250 2.48 -9.47 -11.31
CA PHE A 250 3.71 -10.18 -11.76
C PHE A 250 3.99 -11.46 -10.99
N HIS A 251 2.98 -12.17 -10.53
CA HIS A 251 3.13 -13.46 -9.87
C HIS A 251 2.50 -14.59 -10.69
N ASP A 252 2.98 -15.80 -10.45
CA ASP A 252 2.39 -17.05 -10.92
C ASP A 252 2.48 -18.08 -9.78
N LEU A 253 1.53 -18.99 -9.72
CA LEU A 253 1.57 -20.10 -8.78
C LEU A 253 2.20 -21.32 -9.46
N GLN A 254 3.44 -21.65 -9.09
CA GLN A 254 4.14 -22.83 -9.55
C GLN A 254 4.31 -23.82 -8.39
N ASP A 255 3.70 -24.99 -8.52
CA ASP A 255 3.72 -26.02 -7.48
C ASP A 255 3.20 -25.56 -6.09
N GLY A 256 2.33 -24.54 -6.08
CA GLY A 256 1.76 -23.94 -4.87
C GLY A 256 2.63 -22.87 -4.22
N GLU A 257 3.74 -22.50 -4.84
CA GLU A 257 4.57 -21.37 -4.44
C GLU A 257 4.38 -20.18 -5.39
N SER A 258 4.35 -18.98 -4.84
CA SER A 258 4.27 -17.75 -5.63
C SER A 258 5.64 -17.42 -6.21
N VAL A 259 5.71 -17.26 -7.53
CA VAL A 259 6.94 -16.95 -8.28
C VAL A 259 6.74 -15.65 -9.04
N VAL A 260 7.73 -14.77 -9.01
CA VAL A 260 7.70 -13.50 -9.75
C VAL A 260 7.96 -13.73 -11.25
N ILE A 261 7.07 -13.23 -12.10
CA ILE A 261 7.16 -13.25 -13.57
C ILE A 261 7.29 -11.81 -14.09
N SER A 262 8.49 -11.28 -14.09
CA SER A 262 8.76 -9.86 -14.36
C SER A 262 8.37 -9.34 -15.77
N ASN A 263 7.90 -10.18 -16.68
CA ASN A 263 7.48 -9.77 -18.02
C ASN A 263 6.04 -10.19 -18.33
N ASP A 264 5.19 -10.27 -17.32
CA ASP A 264 3.79 -10.60 -17.52
C ASP A 264 3.03 -9.43 -18.17
N PRO A 265 2.33 -9.64 -19.30
CA PRO A 265 1.61 -8.57 -19.98
C PRO A 265 0.51 -7.93 -19.14
N ALA A 266 -0.15 -8.70 -18.26
CA ALA A 266 -1.18 -8.18 -17.37
C ALA A 266 -0.56 -7.28 -16.30
N GLY A 267 0.59 -7.68 -15.74
CA GLY A 267 1.36 -6.84 -14.82
C GLY A 267 1.84 -5.55 -15.47
N GLU A 268 2.36 -5.61 -16.70
CA GLU A 268 2.75 -4.40 -17.45
C GLU A 268 1.55 -3.47 -17.64
N ARG A 269 0.39 -4.01 -18.03
CA ARG A 269 -0.83 -3.22 -18.21
C ARG A 269 -1.31 -2.62 -16.89
N THR A 270 -1.18 -3.34 -15.79
CA THR A 270 -1.48 -2.82 -14.45
C THR A 270 -0.62 -1.61 -14.10
N VAL A 271 0.69 -1.70 -14.34
CA VAL A 271 1.61 -0.56 -14.10
C VAL A 271 1.23 0.65 -14.96
N GLU A 272 0.90 0.45 -16.25
CA GLU A 272 0.44 1.54 -17.11
C GLU A 272 -0.80 2.25 -16.52
N VAL A 273 -1.80 1.50 -16.06
CA VAL A 273 -3.01 2.08 -15.44
C VAL A 273 -2.67 2.86 -14.18
N ILE A 274 -1.77 2.35 -13.34
CA ILE A 274 -1.35 3.07 -12.12
C ILE A 274 -0.65 4.37 -12.49
N LEU A 275 0.24 4.36 -13.48
CA LEU A 275 0.94 5.56 -13.94
C LEU A 275 -0.02 6.57 -14.56
N ASP A 276 -1.02 6.11 -15.35
CA ASP A 276 -2.08 6.97 -15.88
C ASP A 276 -2.91 7.61 -14.75
N ALA A 277 -3.24 6.85 -13.69
CA ALA A 277 -3.94 7.36 -12.53
C ALA A 277 -3.13 8.42 -11.77
N ILE A 278 -1.82 8.21 -11.60
CA ILE A 278 -0.91 9.18 -10.97
C ILE A 278 -0.85 10.48 -11.79
N ALA A 279 -0.89 10.39 -13.11
CA ALA A 279 -0.74 11.53 -14.01
C ALA A 279 -2.07 12.29 -14.29
N ALA A 280 -3.21 11.75 -13.87
CA ALA A 280 -4.53 12.26 -14.29
C ALA A 280 -4.95 13.58 -13.60
N ARG A 281 -4.20 14.09 -12.60
CA ARG A 281 -4.54 15.30 -11.81
C ARG A 281 -3.45 16.36 -11.76
#